data_08e4016da1f3b16fe860991c682b1f40
#
_entry.id   08e4016da1f3b16fe860991c682b1f40
#
_cell.length_a   1.000
_cell.length_b   1.000
_cell.length_c   1.000
_cell.angle_alpha   90.00
_cell.angle_beta   90.00
_cell.angle_gamma   90.00
#
_symmetry.space_group_name_H-M   'P 1'
#
loop_
_entity.id
_entity.type
_entity.pdbx_description
1 polymer ?
#
loop_
_entity_poly.entity_id
_entity_poly.type
_entity_poly.pdbx_seq_one_letter_code
_entity_poly.pdbx_strand_id
1 'polypeptide(L)'
;MLEQGSLTKRLVAASGGDFRVQILAQALRRPLPEERAALGLPQRQVALVREVLLLGRGELWVYARSVVPLAVLRGRYGFLRRLGTKPLGALLFRDAGIRRGAIEVTQRMPPRFLPQTPDEPLAWVRRSVFYLDQQPLLVAEMFLPGFRP
;
A
#
# COMPACT_ATOMS: atom_id res chain seq x y z
N MET A 1 -4.76 10.64 -9.93
CA MET A 1 -5.20 9.45 -9.17
C MET A 1 -4.93 8.14 -9.90
N LEU A 2 -5.21 8.04 -11.19
CA LEU A 2 -5.02 6.80 -11.97
C LEU A 2 -3.63 6.69 -12.63
N GLU A 3 -2.63 7.30 -12.05
CA GLU A 3 -1.30 7.31 -12.65
C GLU A 3 -0.64 5.94 -12.59
N GLN A 4 0.12 5.64 -13.64
CA GLN A 4 0.86 4.39 -13.78
C GLN A 4 2.24 4.43 -13.12
N GLY A 5 2.74 5.62 -12.77
CA GLY A 5 4.06 5.77 -12.18
C GLY A 5 4.09 5.50 -10.68
N SER A 6 5.29 5.55 -10.11
CA SER A 6 5.51 5.33 -8.68
C SER A 6 4.97 6.49 -7.85
N LEU A 7 4.01 6.20 -6.98
CA LEU A 7 3.52 7.18 -6.01
C LEU A 7 4.65 7.64 -5.08
N THR A 8 5.48 6.72 -4.61
CA THR A 8 6.59 7.03 -3.71
C THR A 8 7.51 8.10 -4.32
N LYS A 9 7.87 7.95 -5.59
CA LYS A 9 8.73 8.90 -6.27
C LYS A 9 8.12 10.30 -6.29
N ARG A 10 6.82 10.39 -6.50
CA ARG A 10 6.10 11.67 -6.49
C ARG A 10 6.02 12.28 -5.10
N LEU A 11 5.79 11.44 -4.08
CA LEU A 11 5.75 11.91 -2.69
C LEU A 11 7.11 12.44 -2.25
N VAL A 12 8.20 11.76 -2.61
CA VAL A 12 9.55 12.23 -2.30
C VAL A 12 9.80 13.59 -2.94
N ALA A 13 9.43 13.75 -4.20
CA ALA A 13 9.60 15.03 -4.90
C ALA A 13 8.75 16.14 -4.25
N ALA A 14 7.47 15.85 -3.93
CA ALA A 14 6.58 16.83 -3.32
C ALA A 14 7.01 17.24 -1.90
N SER A 15 7.70 16.33 -1.19
CA SER A 15 8.20 16.62 0.16
C SER A 15 9.46 17.46 0.20
N GLY A 16 10.09 17.69 -0.95
CA GLY A 16 11.38 18.36 -0.99
C GLY A 16 12.49 17.56 -0.31
N GLY A 17 12.35 16.24 -0.27
CA GLY A 17 13.32 15.35 0.38
C GLY A 17 12.95 14.95 1.81
N ASP A 18 11.91 15.55 2.41
CA ASP A 18 11.47 15.19 3.76
C ASP A 18 10.33 14.18 3.70
N PHE A 19 10.62 13.02 3.14
CA PHE A 19 9.67 11.91 3.02
C PHE A 19 10.01 10.84 4.05
N ARG A 20 8.99 10.35 4.77
CA ARG A 20 9.16 9.31 5.80
C ARG A 20 8.12 8.24 5.70
N VAL A 21 8.51 7.03 6.06
CA VAL A 21 7.61 5.88 6.22
C VAL A 21 7.53 5.55 7.70
N GLN A 22 6.32 5.52 8.24
CA GLN A 22 6.07 5.09 9.61
C GLN A 22 5.30 3.78 9.59
N ILE A 23 5.88 2.73 10.17
CA ILE A 23 5.21 1.44 10.24
C ILE A 23 4.20 1.48 11.38
N LEU A 24 2.92 1.18 11.06
CA LEU A 24 1.87 1.04 12.06
C LEU A 24 1.77 -0.40 12.54
N ALA A 25 1.83 -1.35 11.61
CA ALA A 25 1.74 -2.77 11.94
C ALA A 25 2.32 -3.59 10.79
N GLN A 26 2.90 -4.72 11.13
CA GLN A 26 3.31 -5.72 10.17
C GLN A 26 3.23 -7.08 10.84
N ALA A 27 2.34 -7.94 10.36
CA ALA A 27 2.10 -9.24 10.98
C ALA A 27 1.43 -10.19 9.99
N LEU A 28 1.53 -11.48 10.27
CA LEU A 28 0.73 -12.47 9.57
C LEU A 28 -0.69 -12.41 10.10
N ARG A 29 -1.64 -12.15 9.21
CA ARG A 29 -3.05 -12.00 9.55
C ARG A 29 -3.91 -12.57 8.44
N ARG A 30 -5.16 -12.86 8.75
CA ARG A 30 -6.15 -13.16 7.73
C ARG A 30 -6.52 -11.87 7.00
N PRO A 31 -6.41 -11.84 5.67
CA PRO A 31 -6.85 -10.67 4.92
C PRO A 31 -8.35 -10.44 5.07
N LEU A 32 -8.79 -9.23 4.78
CA LEU A 32 -10.22 -8.91 4.72
C LEU A 32 -10.88 -9.69 3.57
N PRO A 33 -12.20 -9.95 3.63
CA PRO A 33 -12.88 -10.72 2.59
C PRO A 33 -12.65 -10.19 1.17
N GLU A 34 -12.70 -8.86 1.01
CA GLU A 34 -12.47 -8.23 -0.28
C GLU A 34 -11.03 -8.38 -0.78
N GLU A 35 -10.07 -8.42 0.16
CA GLU A 35 -8.66 -8.64 -0.16
C GLU A 35 -8.43 -10.09 -0.59
N ARG A 36 -9.06 -11.03 0.11
CA ARG A 36 -8.99 -12.44 -0.27
C ARG A 36 -9.54 -12.66 -1.67
N ALA A 37 -10.68 -12.05 -1.96
CA ALA A 37 -11.30 -12.16 -3.28
C ALA A 37 -10.39 -11.63 -4.38
N ALA A 38 -9.77 -10.47 -4.16
CA ALA A 38 -8.86 -9.86 -5.13
C ALA A 38 -7.61 -10.70 -5.39
N LEU A 39 -7.14 -11.43 -4.37
CA LEU A 39 -5.91 -12.23 -4.44
C LEU A 39 -6.17 -13.72 -4.69
N GLY A 40 -7.43 -14.14 -4.72
CA GLY A 40 -7.77 -15.56 -4.88
C GLY A 40 -7.33 -16.43 -3.72
N LEU A 41 -7.31 -15.90 -2.49
CA LEU A 41 -6.84 -16.62 -1.32
C LEU A 41 -7.96 -17.38 -0.61
N PRO A 42 -7.69 -18.60 -0.10
CA PRO A 42 -8.64 -19.33 0.73
C PRO A 42 -8.97 -18.56 2.01
N GLN A 43 -10.16 -18.80 2.57
CA GLN A 43 -10.69 -18.06 3.70
C GLN A 43 -9.80 -18.08 4.94
N ARG A 44 -9.12 -19.18 5.21
CA ARG A 44 -8.30 -19.35 6.42
C ARG A 44 -6.83 -19.05 6.22
N GLN A 45 -6.42 -18.74 5.00
CA GLN A 45 -5.02 -18.48 4.73
C GLN A 45 -4.60 -17.12 5.28
N VAL A 46 -3.46 -17.09 5.97
CA VAL A 46 -2.86 -15.84 6.42
C VAL A 46 -1.96 -15.28 5.33
N ALA A 47 -1.73 -13.97 5.40
CA ALA A 47 -0.80 -13.26 4.55
C ALA A 47 -0.03 -12.27 5.42
N LEU A 48 1.08 -11.78 4.92
CA LEU A 48 1.79 -10.69 5.59
C LEU A 48 1.00 -9.41 5.31
N VAL A 49 0.43 -8.81 6.36
CA VAL A 49 -0.28 -7.54 6.27
C VAL A 49 0.63 -6.46 6.82
N ARG A 50 0.90 -5.46 6.01
CA ARG A 50 1.76 -4.34 6.36
C ARG A 50 0.95 -3.05 6.24
N GLU A 51 0.89 -2.28 7.33
CA GLU A 51 0.21 -1.00 7.36
C GLU A 51 1.22 0.09 7.69
N VAL A 52 1.28 1.12 6.86
CA VAL A 52 2.23 2.22 7.03
C VAL A 52 1.55 3.56 6.80
N LEU A 53 2.15 4.60 7.38
CA LEU A 53 1.85 5.98 7.04
C LEU A 53 3.00 6.53 6.20
N LEU A 54 2.66 7.24 5.14
CA LEU A 54 3.64 7.97 4.35
C LEU A 54 3.48 9.44 4.69
N LEU A 55 4.57 10.04 5.16
CA LEU A 55 4.57 11.42 5.61
C LEU A 55 5.48 12.26 4.72
N GLY A 56 5.04 13.48 4.43
CA GLY A 56 5.87 14.48 3.76
C GLY A 56 5.82 15.76 4.57
N ARG A 57 6.99 16.34 4.85
CA ARG A 57 7.12 17.56 5.64
C ARG A 57 6.44 17.48 7.00
N GLY A 58 6.45 16.27 7.61
CA GLY A 58 5.81 16.02 8.89
C GLY A 58 4.29 15.83 8.83
N GLU A 59 3.68 15.91 7.66
CA GLU A 59 2.25 15.73 7.49
C GLU A 59 1.90 14.33 7.03
N LEU A 60 0.76 13.81 7.48
CA LEU A 60 0.25 12.51 7.05
C LEU A 60 -0.38 12.66 5.66
N TRP A 61 0.23 12.03 4.66
CA TRP A 61 -0.21 12.13 3.28
C TRP A 61 -0.97 10.90 2.81
N VAL A 62 -0.48 9.71 3.17
CA VAL A 62 -1.06 8.45 2.69
C VAL A 62 -1.05 7.43 3.81
N TYR A 63 -2.16 6.69 3.92
CA TYR A 63 -2.21 5.46 4.69
C TYR A 63 -2.20 4.31 3.67
N ALA A 64 -1.21 3.42 3.77
CA ALA A 64 -1.07 2.32 2.85
C ALA A 64 -1.16 0.98 3.57
N ARG A 65 -1.91 0.07 2.97
CA ARG A 65 -2.06 -1.31 3.45
C ARG A 65 -1.67 -2.26 2.34
N SER A 66 -0.70 -3.12 2.62
CA SER A 66 -0.23 -4.13 1.68
C SER A 66 -0.57 -5.51 2.21
N VAL A 67 -1.02 -6.38 1.32
CA VAL A 67 -1.32 -7.78 1.64
C VAL A 67 -0.43 -8.64 0.77
N VAL A 68 0.52 -9.33 1.41
CA VAL A 68 1.54 -10.13 0.73
C VAL A 68 1.28 -11.60 1.03
N PRO A 69 0.74 -12.37 0.07
CA PRO A 69 0.50 -13.79 0.29
C PRO A 69 1.79 -14.57 0.54
N LEU A 70 1.67 -15.67 1.28
CA LEU A 70 2.83 -16.52 1.60
C LEU A 70 3.54 -17.02 0.35
N ALA A 71 2.82 -17.25 -0.74
CA ALA A 71 3.41 -17.68 -2.00
C ALA A 71 4.46 -16.70 -2.52
N VAL A 72 4.23 -15.39 -2.33
CA VAL A 72 5.22 -14.35 -2.68
C VAL A 72 6.46 -14.46 -1.80
N LEU A 73 6.26 -14.69 -0.51
CA LEU A 73 7.34 -14.70 0.48
C LEU A 73 8.21 -15.95 0.41
N ARG A 74 7.73 -17.01 -0.22
CA ARG A 74 8.50 -18.28 -0.37
C ARG A 74 9.53 -18.19 -1.47
N GLY A 75 9.44 -17.24 -2.38
CA GLY A 75 10.36 -17.05 -3.48
C GLY A 75 11.40 -15.98 -3.21
N ARG A 76 11.93 -15.42 -4.29
CA ARG A 76 12.98 -14.39 -4.22
C ARG A 76 12.53 -13.09 -3.53
N TYR A 77 11.24 -12.94 -3.29
CA TYR A 77 10.68 -11.76 -2.62
C TYR A 77 10.51 -11.97 -1.11
N GLY A 78 11.09 -13.02 -0.55
CA GLY A 78 11.03 -13.27 0.90
C GLY A 78 11.57 -12.11 1.73
N PHE A 79 12.47 -11.30 1.17
CA PHE A 79 13.04 -10.13 1.85
C PHE A 79 11.99 -9.08 2.20
N LEU A 80 10.78 -9.14 1.62
CA LEU A 80 9.70 -8.21 1.96
C LEU A 80 9.32 -8.26 3.43
N ARG A 81 9.60 -9.37 4.11
CA ARG A 81 9.40 -9.49 5.57
C ARG A 81 10.26 -8.51 6.35
N ARG A 82 11.38 -8.07 5.78
CA ARG A 82 12.38 -7.22 6.45
C ARG A 82 12.52 -5.87 5.76
N LEU A 83 11.47 -5.44 5.10
CA LEU A 83 11.51 -4.18 4.35
C LEU A 83 11.76 -2.98 5.26
N GLY A 84 11.28 -3.03 6.51
CA GLY A 84 11.46 -1.94 7.45
C GLY A 84 10.77 -0.68 6.96
N THR A 85 11.46 0.44 7.05
CA THR A 85 10.92 1.74 6.60
C THR A 85 11.17 2.03 5.12
N LYS A 86 11.67 1.06 4.36
CA LYS A 86 11.83 1.23 2.92
C LYS A 86 10.45 1.20 2.25
N PRO A 87 10.17 2.12 1.30
CA PRO A 87 8.88 2.14 0.62
C PRO A 87 8.69 0.93 -0.29
N LEU A 88 7.61 0.20 -0.08
CA LEU A 88 7.28 -0.94 -0.95
C LEU A 88 7.00 -0.48 -2.38
N GLY A 89 6.31 0.65 -2.54
CA GLY A 89 5.96 1.15 -3.87
C GLY A 89 7.16 1.39 -4.76
N ALA A 90 8.26 1.93 -4.21
CA ALA A 90 9.48 2.16 -4.98
C ALA A 90 10.05 0.86 -5.53
N LEU A 91 10.03 -0.21 -4.73
CA LEU A 91 10.47 -1.53 -5.15
C LEU A 91 9.62 -2.08 -6.28
N LEU A 92 8.29 -1.94 -6.15
CA LEU A 92 7.35 -2.50 -7.12
C LEU A 92 7.49 -1.89 -8.52
N PHE A 93 8.00 -0.67 -8.63
CA PHE A 93 8.20 -0.01 -9.93
C PHE A 93 9.63 -0.14 -10.45
N ARG A 94 10.54 -0.69 -9.66
CA ARG A 94 11.95 -0.79 -10.03
C ARG A 94 12.34 -2.14 -10.62
N ASP A 95 11.66 -3.20 -10.20
CA ASP A 95 11.99 -4.56 -10.61
C ASP A 95 11.23 -4.93 -11.90
N ALA A 96 11.96 -5.30 -12.95
CA ALA A 96 11.40 -5.67 -14.23
C ALA A 96 10.55 -6.96 -14.19
N GLY A 97 10.74 -7.80 -13.17
CA GLY A 97 9.96 -9.03 -12.98
C GLY A 97 8.58 -8.79 -12.37
N ILE A 98 8.24 -7.54 -12.08
CA ILE A 98 6.97 -7.18 -11.45
C ILE A 98 6.06 -6.53 -12.48
N ARG A 99 4.84 -7.05 -12.59
CA ARG A 99 3.82 -6.53 -13.50
C ARG A 99 2.68 -5.95 -12.69
N ARG A 100 2.24 -4.74 -13.04
CA ARG A 100 1.07 -4.13 -12.42
C ARG A 100 -0.19 -4.65 -13.10
N GLY A 101 -1.12 -5.12 -12.30
CA GLY A 101 -2.42 -5.59 -12.77
C GLY A 101 -3.50 -4.53 -12.65
N ALA A 102 -4.70 -4.96 -12.29
CA ALA A 102 -5.87 -4.09 -12.18
C ALA A 102 -5.68 -2.99 -11.13
N ILE A 103 -6.20 -1.80 -11.43
CA ILE A 103 -6.26 -0.66 -10.51
C ILE A 103 -7.72 -0.33 -10.28
N GLU A 104 -8.11 -0.21 -9.01
CA GLU A 104 -9.44 0.25 -8.62
C GLU A 104 -9.30 1.54 -7.83
N VAL A 105 -10.25 2.45 -8.04
CA VAL A 105 -10.32 3.71 -7.28
C VAL A 105 -11.70 3.78 -6.64
N THR A 106 -11.72 3.97 -5.32
CA THR A 106 -12.96 4.06 -4.54
C THR A 106 -12.84 5.18 -3.51
N GLN A 107 -13.94 5.45 -2.79
CA GLN A 107 -13.91 6.33 -1.64
C GLN A 107 -14.28 5.53 -0.39
N ARG A 108 -13.57 5.75 0.70
CA ARG A 108 -13.78 5.05 1.96
C ARG A 108 -13.63 6.01 3.15
N MET A 109 -14.29 5.67 4.24
CA MET A 109 -14.07 6.34 5.52
C MET A 109 -12.66 6.03 6.01
N PRO A 110 -11.86 7.02 6.38
CA PRO A 110 -10.57 6.74 7.03
C PRO A 110 -10.78 6.01 8.35
N PRO A 111 -9.81 5.17 8.76
CA PRO A 111 -9.82 4.61 10.12
C PRO A 111 -9.88 5.72 11.16
N ARG A 112 -10.49 5.41 12.31
CA ARG A 112 -10.71 6.43 13.36
C ARG A 112 -9.45 7.09 13.88
N PHE A 113 -8.33 6.38 13.83
CA PHE A 113 -7.06 6.93 14.33
C PHE A 113 -6.42 7.93 13.35
N LEU A 114 -6.97 8.09 12.13
CA LEU A 114 -6.47 9.04 11.15
C LEU A 114 -7.27 10.34 11.17
N PRO A 115 -6.69 11.46 10.69
CA PRO A 115 -7.40 12.73 10.62
C PRO A 115 -8.71 12.61 9.85
N GLN A 116 -9.76 13.23 10.40
CA GLN A 116 -11.08 13.28 9.81
C GLN A 116 -11.36 14.69 9.33
N THR A 117 -11.97 14.80 8.16
CA THR A 117 -12.42 16.09 7.63
C THR A 117 -13.94 16.11 7.66
N PRO A 118 -14.56 16.96 8.52
CA PRO A 118 -16.03 16.96 8.66
C PRO A 118 -16.77 17.19 7.34
N ASP A 119 -16.25 18.06 6.49
CA ASP A 119 -16.90 18.40 5.21
C ASP A 119 -16.62 17.37 4.12
N GLU A 120 -15.53 16.62 4.24
CA GLU A 120 -15.16 15.58 3.29
C GLU A 120 -14.81 14.31 4.05
N PRO A 121 -15.83 13.56 4.54
CA PRO A 121 -15.57 12.41 5.41
C PRO A 121 -14.93 11.23 4.69
N LEU A 122 -15.06 11.15 3.35
CA LEU A 122 -14.52 10.05 2.58
C LEU A 122 -13.18 10.42 1.95
N ALA A 123 -12.26 9.48 1.98
CA ALA A 123 -10.96 9.61 1.34
C ALA A 123 -10.89 8.75 0.09
N TRP A 124 -10.14 9.19 -0.90
CA TRP A 124 -9.87 8.40 -2.09
C TRP A 124 -8.90 7.26 -1.76
N VAL A 125 -9.23 6.07 -2.25
CA VAL A 125 -8.38 4.89 -2.11
C VAL A 125 -8.07 4.34 -3.49
N ARG A 126 -6.80 4.12 -3.77
CA ARG A 126 -6.34 3.43 -4.96
C ARG A 126 -5.86 2.05 -4.54
N ARG A 127 -6.44 1.01 -5.12
CA ARG A 127 -6.08 -0.37 -4.85
C ARG A 127 -5.51 -0.99 -6.12
N SER A 128 -4.33 -1.58 -6.01
CA SER A 128 -3.62 -2.17 -7.15
C SER A 128 -3.17 -3.58 -6.82
N VAL A 129 -3.27 -4.48 -7.81
CA VAL A 129 -2.69 -5.81 -7.73
C VAL A 129 -1.39 -5.79 -8.53
N PHE A 130 -0.32 -6.28 -7.92
CA PHE A 130 0.97 -6.46 -8.57
C PHE A 130 1.27 -7.95 -8.64
N TYR A 131 1.90 -8.38 -9.71
CA TYR A 131 2.30 -9.77 -9.88
C TYR A 131 3.81 -9.89 -9.80
N LEU A 132 4.27 -10.60 -8.78
CA LEU A 132 5.67 -10.85 -8.48
C LEU A 132 5.95 -12.32 -8.82
N ASP A 133 6.64 -12.57 -9.92
CA ASP A 133 6.82 -13.92 -10.47
C ASP A 133 5.46 -14.64 -10.58
N GLN A 134 4.47 -13.94 -11.13
CA GLN A 134 3.10 -14.44 -11.36
C GLN A 134 2.27 -14.62 -10.09
N GLN A 135 2.80 -14.29 -8.92
CA GLN A 135 2.05 -14.34 -7.66
C GLN A 135 1.49 -12.96 -7.31
N PRO A 136 0.19 -12.85 -6.98
CA PRO A 136 -0.42 -11.54 -6.73
C PRO A 136 -0.07 -10.99 -5.35
N LEU A 137 0.07 -9.68 -5.28
CA LEU A 137 0.24 -8.88 -4.08
C LEU A 137 -0.67 -7.67 -4.20
N LEU A 138 -1.31 -7.28 -3.11
CA LEU A 138 -2.26 -6.17 -3.11
C LEU A 138 -1.69 -4.97 -2.35
N VAL A 139 -1.84 -3.78 -2.93
CA VAL A 139 -1.51 -2.52 -2.27
C VAL A 139 -2.72 -1.60 -2.34
N ALA A 140 -3.19 -1.13 -1.18
CA ALA A 140 -4.22 -0.12 -1.07
C ALA A 140 -3.61 1.15 -0.49
N GLU A 141 -3.86 2.28 -1.14
CA GLU A 141 -3.31 3.58 -0.75
C GLU A 141 -4.47 4.54 -0.55
N MET A 142 -4.63 5.03 0.67
CA MET A 142 -5.65 6.02 1.03
C MET A 142 -5.00 7.39 1.09
N PHE A 143 -5.50 8.32 0.28
CA PHE A 143 -4.97 9.68 0.21
C PHE A 143 -5.64 10.55 1.28
N LEU A 144 -4.82 11.08 2.18
CA LEU A 144 -5.29 11.84 3.34
C LEU A 144 -5.38 13.34 3.02
N PRO A 145 -6.15 14.12 3.80
CA PRO A 145 -6.37 15.53 3.50
C PRO A 145 -5.11 16.39 3.43
N GLY A 146 -4.05 16.01 4.15
CA GLY A 146 -2.77 16.72 4.13
C GLY A 146 -2.01 16.63 2.82
N PHE A 147 -2.38 15.67 1.96
CA PHE A 147 -1.69 15.46 0.68
C PHE A 147 -2.15 16.49 -0.35
N ARG A 148 -1.22 17.31 -0.84
CA ARG A 148 -1.44 18.30 -1.89
C ARG A 148 -0.37 18.06 -2.96
N PRO A 149 -0.73 17.35 -4.04
CA PRO A 149 0.22 17.06 -5.10
C PRO A 149 0.67 18.30 -5.86
#